data_aad7489fcd6acfd5f5e2839b48281f0a
#
_entry.id   aad7489fcd6acfd5f5e2839b48281f0a
#
_cell.length_a   1.000
_cell.length_b   1.000
_cell.length_c   1.000
_cell.angle_alpha   90.00
_cell.angle_beta   90.00
_cell.angle_gamma   90.00
#
_symmetry.space_group_name_H-M   'P 1'
#
loop_
_entity.id
_entity.type
_entity.pdbx_description
1 polymer ?
#
loop_
_entity_poly.entity_id
_entity_poly.type
_entity_poly.pdbx_seq_one_letter_code
_entity_poly.pdbx_strand_id
1 'polypeptide(L)'
;MKTIQIAPADNVAVALCPINAGETVQSGDLSQVVVTEAIPQGHKIALKNIAKEENIIKYGFVIGHATTDIPAGSWVHTHNMATNLSGEIEYSYHSELKQPASEKPECFNGFRRKDGRAAIRNEIWIIPTVGCVNDVAKRMTALNQDLVTGTIDGLYTFDHPFGCSQTGHDHAQTRKLLAALVRHPNAAAVLVLGLGCENLTHEQFVEELGDYDADRVKFLTCQEVEDEFEAGRKLLEECAAYAGQFHREPIPVSELVVGMKCGGSDGLSGITANPAVGRFSDMLVARGGSTVLTEVPEMFGAEGFLMNRCINKEVFEKAVSMINGFKNYFISHNEVVYDNPSPGNRQGGITTLEDKSCGCVQKGGTAPIMDVIGYGDAVVTKGLNMLYGPGNDLVSATAMTAAGAHLILFTTGRGTPFGAPAPTLKLSTNSRLAENKKGGIDFDAGPIVEGESIDDAAKRLLQLVIEVANGKETQTEKRGYRSISIFKDGVVL
;
A
#
# COMPACT_ATOMS: atom_id res chain seq x y z
N MET A 1 -28.69 9.23 7.19
CA MET A 1 -28.76 7.77 7.38
C MET A 1 -27.83 7.40 8.53
N LYS A 2 -28.27 6.56 9.51
CA LYS A 2 -27.43 6.16 10.66
C LYS A 2 -26.66 4.86 10.43
N THR A 3 -27.13 4.04 9.49
CA THR A 3 -26.56 2.73 9.17
C THR A 3 -26.47 2.53 7.67
N ILE A 4 -25.55 1.67 7.23
CA ILE A 4 -25.44 1.24 5.84
C ILE A 4 -25.40 -0.29 5.75
N GLN A 5 -26.24 -0.87 4.93
CA GLN A 5 -26.11 -2.24 4.42
C GLN A 5 -25.38 -2.14 3.09
N ILE A 6 -24.24 -2.84 2.94
CA ILE A 6 -23.34 -2.65 1.80
C ILE A 6 -23.84 -3.44 0.59
N ALA A 7 -24.27 -4.68 0.82
CA ALA A 7 -24.86 -5.52 -0.22
C ALA A 7 -26.24 -6.03 0.21
N PRO A 8 -27.16 -6.28 -0.75
CA PRO A 8 -28.51 -6.77 -0.40
C PRO A 8 -28.53 -8.10 0.38
N ALA A 9 -27.49 -8.93 0.21
CA ALA A 9 -27.38 -10.21 0.91
C ALA A 9 -26.88 -10.09 2.37
N ASP A 10 -26.41 -8.90 2.79
CA ASP A 10 -25.85 -8.70 4.12
C ASP A 10 -26.92 -8.90 5.20
N ASN A 11 -26.58 -9.64 6.26
CA ASN A 11 -27.42 -9.78 7.45
C ASN A 11 -26.98 -8.87 8.59
N VAL A 12 -25.98 -8.04 8.35
CA VAL A 12 -25.55 -6.95 9.23
C VAL A 12 -25.47 -5.63 8.49
N ALA A 13 -25.65 -4.52 9.21
CA ALA A 13 -25.34 -3.17 8.73
C ALA A 13 -24.22 -2.55 9.56
N VAL A 14 -23.56 -1.52 9.05
CA VAL A 14 -22.53 -0.76 9.76
C VAL A 14 -23.08 0.55 10.28
N ALA A 15 -22.82 0.87 11.54
CA ALA A 15 -23.19 2.14 12.18
C ALA A 15 -22.30 3.27 11.62
N LEU A 16 -22.88 4.28 10.97
CA LEU A 16 -22.20 5.44 10.43
C LEU A 16 -21.94 6.53 11.49
N CYS A 17 -22.62 6.46 12.61
CA CYS A 17 -22.44 7.28 13.81
C CYS A 17 -22.73 6.41 15.05
N PRO A 18 -22.37 6.85 16.27
CA PRO A 18 -22.80 6.16 17.48
C PRO A 18 -24.33 6.09 17.57
N ILE A 19 -24.88 4.93 17.95
CA ILE A 19 -26.30 4.67 18.05
C ILE A 19 -26.59 4.20 19.48
N ASN A 20 -27.66 4.77 20.11
CA ASN A 20 -28.04 4.39 21.46
C ASN A 20 -29.05 3.23 21.46
N ALA A 21 -29.11 2.49 22.56
CA ALA A 21 -30.14 1.50 22.80
C ALA A 21 -31.54 2.14 22.70
N GLY A 22 -32.47 1.40 22.10
CA GLY A 22 -33.87 1.84 21.89
C GLY A 22 -34.07 2.72 20.64
N GLU A 23 -32.99 3.15 19.97
CA GLU A 23 -33.14 3.86 18.70
C GLU A 23 -33.56 2.89 17.59
N THR A 24 -34.41 3.38 16.68
CA THR A 24 -34.76 2.64 15.48
C THR A 24 -33.87 3.07 14.32
N VAL A 25 -33.26 2.09 13.68
CA VAL A 25 -32.45 2.29 12.48
C VAL A 25 -33.10 1.65 11.28
N GLN A 26 -32.94 2.29 10.13
CA GLN A 26 -33.37 1.77 8.83
C GLN A 26 -32.15 1.37 8.02
N SER A 27 -32.18 0.17 7.46
CA SER A 27 -31.12 -0.30 6.60
C SER A 27 -31.70 -1.00 5.37
N GLY A 28 -31.12 -0.75 4.19
CA GLY A 28 -31.52 -1.36 2.93
C GLY A 28 -33.02 -1.14 2.59
N ASP A 29 -33.67 -2.20 2.14
CA ASP A 29 -35.05 -2.22 1.62
C ASP A 29 -36.15 -2.07 2.72
N LEU A 30 -35.99 -1.14 3.66
CA LEU A 30 -37.05 -0.70 4.58
C LEU A 30 -37.23 -1.51 5.87
N SER A 31 -36.39 -2.46 6.22
CA SER A 31 -36.49 -3.09 7.54
C SER A 31 -36.05 -2.09 8.64
N GLN A 32 -37.01 -1.76 9.51
CA GLN A 32 -36.75 -1.02 10.73
C GLN A 32 -36.30 -1.99 11.82
N VAL A 33 -35.16 -1.73 12.42
CA VAL A 33 -34.63 -2.54 13.52
C VAL A 33 -34.42 -1.65 14.73
N VAL A 34 -34.91 -2.09 15.89
CA VAL A 34 -34.70 -1.42 17.17
C VAL A 34 -33.40 -1.91 17.76
N VAL A 35 -32.47 -1.00 18.01
CA VAL A 35 -31.14 -1.29 18.56
C VAL A 35 -31.27 -1.68 20.04
N THR A 36 -30.74 -2.83 20.42
CA THR A 36 -30.89 -3.39 21.77
C THR A 36 -29.87 -2.85 22.78
N GLU A 37 -28.73 -2.37 22.33
CA GLU A 37 -27.62 -1.85 23.13
C GLU A 37 -26.88 -0.74 22.39
N ALA A 38 -26.02 0.04 23.08
CA ALA A 38 -25.26 1.12 22.45
C ALA A 38 -24.22 0.56 21.47
N ILE A 39 -24.24 1.04 20.23
CA ILE A 39 -23.34 0.57 19.15
C ILE A 39 -22.41 1.71 18.72
N PRO A 40 -21.09 1.55 18.80
CA PRO A 40 -20.13 2.56 18.36
C PRO A 40 -20.13 2.74 16.83
N GLN A 41 -19.66 3.89 16.36
CA GLN A 41 -19.42 4.14 14.94
C GLN A 41 -18.45 3.09 14.34
N GLY A 42 -18.72 2.63 13.14
CA GLY A 42 -17.94 1.62 12.43
C GLY A 42 -18.27 0.18 12.82
N HIS A 43 -19.07 -0.04 13.86
CA HIS A 43 -19.46 -1.38 14.33
C HIS A 43 -20.70 -1.90 13.64
N LYS A 44 -20.90 -3.24 13.72
CA LYS A 44 -21.99 -3.96 13.04
C LYS A 44 -23.22 -4.12 13.91
N ILE A 45 -24.38 -4.04 13.28
CA ILE A 45 -25.72 -4.27 13.84
C ILE A 45 -26.34 -5.45 13.11
N ALA A 46 -26.89 -6.42 13.82
CA ALA A 46 -27.67 -7.50 13.21
C ALA A 46 -29.00 -6.95 12.63
N LEU A 47 -29.25 -7.19 11.35
CA LEU A 47 -30.48 -6.75 10.66
C LEU A 47 -31.64 -7.73 10.86
N LYS A 48 -31.33 -8.98 11.17
CA LYS A 48 -32.28 -10.07 11.47
C LYS A 48 -31.72 -10.92 12.60
N ASN A 49 -32.54 -11.84 13.14
CA ASN A 49 -32.02 -12.85 14.03
C ASN A 49 -31.03 -13.74 13.30
N ILE A 50 -29.85 -13.98 13.88
CA ILE A 50 -28.81 -14.85 13.37
C ILE A 50 -28.64 -15.98 14.38
N ALA A 51 -28.91 -17.21 13.98
CA ALA A 51 -28.77 -18.36 14.83
C ALA A 51 -27.29 -18.71 15.10
N LYS A 52 -27.01 -19.36 16.22
CA LYS A 52 -25.69 -19.93 16.48
C LYS A 52 -25.24 -20.79 15.29
N GLU A 53 -23.97 -20.70 14.90
CA GLU A 53 -23.34 -21.33 13.72
C GLU A 53 -23.84 -20.81 12.37
N GLU A 54 -24.82 -19.86 12.32
CA GLU A 54 -25.20 -19.22 11.06
C GLU A 54 -24.11 -18.23 10.61
N ASN A 55 -23.91 -18.17 9.29
CA ASN A 55 -22.95 -17.26 8.68
C ASN A 55 -23.34 -15.79 8.86
N ILE A 56 -22.37 -14.96 9.21
CA ILE A 56 -22.47 -13.50 9.21
C ILE A 56 -21.98 -12.99 7.86
N ILE A 57 -22.83 -12.22 7.16
CA ILE A 57 -22.60 -11.77 5.79
C ILE A 57 -22.48 -10.25 5.78
N LYS A 58 -21.38 -9.75 5.20
CA LYS A 58 -21.10 -8.33 4.95
C LYS A 58 -20.35 -8.21 3.62
N TYR A 59 -20.59 -7.16 2.87
CA TYR A 59 -20.06 -7.00 1.48
C TYR A 59 -20.62 -8.04 0.49
N GLY A 60 -21.69 -8.75 0.80
CA GLY A 60 -22.18 -9.90 0.05
C GLY A 60 -21.37 -11.19 0.29
N PHE A 61 -20.44 -11.20 1.24
CA PHE A 61 -19.56 -12.34 1.55
C PHE A 61 -19.66 -12.74 3.02
N VAL A 62 -19.35 -14.00 3.28
CA VAL A 62 -19.26 -14.53 4.64
C VAL A 62 -18.02 -13.96 5.32
N ILE A 63 -18.22 -13.28 6.44
CA ILE A 63 -17.15 -12.69 7.25
C ILE A 63 -16.91 -13.46 8.57
N GLY A 64 -17.54 -14.60 8.75
CA GLY A 64 -17.45 -15.45 9.93
C GLY A 64 -18.80 -16.08 10.25
N HIS A 65 -18.93 -16.69 11.44
CA HIS A 65 -20.16 -17.28 11.95
C HIS A 65 -20.52 -16.77 13.35
N ALA A 66 -21.78 -16.87 13.71
CA ALA A 66 -22.26 -16.53 15.04
C ALA A 66 -21.87 -17.63 16.06
N THR A 67 -21.26 -17.25 17.19
CA THR A 67 -20.92 -18.20 18.27
C THR A 67 -22.07 -18.43 19.24
N THR A 68 -23.07 -17.56 19.23
CA THR A 68 -24.31 -17.62 20.01
C THR A 68 -25.46 -17.12 19.14
N ASP A 69 -26.71 -17.32 19.57
CA ASP A 69 -27.85 -16.64 18.94
C ASP A 69 -27.70 -15.12 19.08
N ILE A 70 -27.87 -14.38 17.97
CA ILE A 70 -27.76 -12.92 17.90
C ILE A 70 -29.12 -12.36 17.49
N PRO A 71 -29.87 -11.72 18.38
CA PRO A 71 -31.15 -11.08 18.05
C PRO A 71 -30.96 -9.90 17.08
N ALA A 72 -31.96 -9.61 16.26
CA ALA A 72 -32.01 -8.40 15.45
C ALA A 72 -31.81 -7.15 16.33
N GLY A 73 -31.03 -6.20 15.88
CA GLY A 73 -30.67 -4.97 16.62
C GLY A 73 -29.52 -5.10 17.59
N SER A 74 -28.95 -6.27 17.75
CA SER A 74 -27.80 -6.49 18.64
C SER A 74 -26.49 -6.10 17.98
N TRP A 75 -25.53 -5.75 18.81
CA TRP A 75 -24.15 -5.48 18.40
C TRP A 75 -23.44 -6.79 18.00
N VAL A 76 -22.92 -6.83 16.77
CA VAL A 76 -22.16 -7.98 16.26
C VAL A 76 -20.66 -7.67 16.33
N HIS A 77 -19.95 -8.40 17.20
CA HIS A 77 -18.52 -8.18 17.40
C HIS A 77 -17.85 -9.47 17.92
N THR A 78 -16.57 -9.40 18.34
CA THR A 78 -15.76 -10.53 18.79
C THR A 78 -16.35 -11.35 19.95
N HIS A 79 -17.33 -10.83 20.69
CA HIS A 79 -18.00 -11.54 21.79
C HIS A 79 -19.06 -12.55 21.29
N ASN A 80 -19.52 -12.42 20.05
CA ASN A 80 -20.60 -13.26 19.51
C ASN A 80 -20.36 -13.72 18.06
N MET A 81 -19.16 -13.49 17.49
CA MET A 81 -18.77 -14.05 16.18
C MET A 81 -17.33 -14.53 16.14
N ALA A 82 -17.05 -15.51 15.30
CA ALA A 82 -15.73 -16.09 15.05
C ALA A 82 -15.43 -16.25 13.55
N THR A 83 -14.15 -16.44 13.22
CA THR A 83 -13.68 -16.70 11.86
C THR A 83 -14.08 -18.08 11.35
N ASN A 84 -14.27 -18.22 10.04
CA ASN A 84 -14.43 -19.50 9.35
C ASN A 84 -13.11 -19.97 8.69
N LEU A 85 -12.05 -19.18 8.79
CA LEU A 85 -10.79 -19.51 8.11
C LEU A 85 -10.10 -20.71 8.73
N SER A 86 -9.65 -21.61 7.87
CA SER A 86 -8.86 -22.80 8.24
C SER A 86 -7.91 -23.13 7.10
N GLY A 87 -6.60 -23.15 7.38
CA GLY A 87 -5.57 -23.75 6.51
C GLY A 87 -5.54 -23.28 5.04
N GLU A 88 -4.97 -24.12 4.18
CA GLU A 88 -5.00 -23.96 2.73
C GLU A 88 -6.39 -24.23 2.15
N ILE A 89 -6.74 -23.50 1.09
CA ILE A 89 -8.01 -23.64 0.37
C ILE A 89 -7.69 -23.98 -1.10
N GLU A 90 -8.45 -24.90 -1.67
CA GLU A 90 -8.45 -25.12 -3.12
C GLU A 90 -9.35 -24.08 -3.80
N TYR A 91 -8.83 -23.46 -4.85
CA TYR A 91 -9.52 -22.44 -5.61
C TYR A 91 -9.80 -22.92 -7.04
N SER A 92 -10.97 -22.55 -7.57
CA SER A 92 -11.33 -22.77 -8.97
C SER A 92 -11.44 -21.46 -9.71
N TYR A 93 -10.93 -21.42 -10.94
CA TYR A 93 -10.96 -20.24 -11.78
C TYR A 93 -12.30 -20.13 -12.52
N HIS A 94 -13.08 -19.11 -12.17
CA HIS A 94 -14.30 -18.72 -12.87
C HIS A 94 -14.13 -17.28 -13.34
N SER A 95 -13.79 -17.08 -14.60
CA SER A 95 -13.49 -15.74 -15.14
C SER A 95 -14.68 -14.79 -15.07
N GLU A 96 -14.53 -13.68 -14.36
CA GLU A 96 -15.52 -12.59 -14.23
C GLU A 96 -14.87 -11.24 -14.59
N LEU A 97 -14.48 -11.11 -15.86
CA LEU A 97 -13.76 -9.92 -16.31
C LEU A 97 -14.70 -8.76 -16.58
N LYS A 98 -14.45 -7.61 -15.92
CA LYS A 98 -15.05 -6.32 -16.22
C LYS A 98 -13.94 -5.40 -16.71
N GLN A 99 -13.88 -5.12 -17.99
CA GLN A 99 -12.92 -4.14 -18.48
C GLN A 99 -13.47 -2.72 -18.26
N PRO A 100 -12.71 -1.82 -17.62
CA PRO A 100 -13.07 -0.42 -17.55
C PRO A 100 -13.19 0.16 -18.97
N ALA A 101 -14.21 0.97 -19.20
CA ALA A 101 -14.32 1.70 -20.45
C ALA A 101 -13.12 2.64 -20.59
N SER A 102 -12.46 2.63 -21.76
CA SER A 102 -11.32 3.51 -22.02
C SER A 102 -11.74 4.98 -21.86
N GLU A 103 -11.00 5.73 -21.08
CA GLU A 103 -11.23 7.14 -20.83
C GLU A 103 -10.21 8.00 -21.59
N LYS A 104 -10.52 9.30 -21.74
CA LYS A 104 -9.62 10.23 -22.44
C LYS A 104 -8.28 10.30 -21.75
N PRO A 105 -7.17 10.31 -22.51
CA PRO A 105 -5.85 10.50 -21.93
C PRO A 105 -5.74 11.90 -21.31
N GLU A 106 -5.25 11.93 -20.08
CA GLU A 106 -4.85 13.13 -19.35
C GLU A 106 -3.33 13.12 -19.21
N CYS A 107 -2.73 14.29 -18.99
CA CYS A 107 -1.30 14.41 -18.75
C CYS A 107 -1.03 15.02 -17.38
N PHE A 108 0.09 14.65 -16.80
CA PHE A 108 0.73 15.35 -15.68
C PHE A 108 2.07 15.95 -16.12
N ASN A 109 2.57 16.94 -15.43
CA ASN A 109 3.89 17.52 -15.67
C ASN A 109 4.92 16.78 -14.80
N GLY A 110 5.62 15.84 -15.41
CA GLY A 110 6.64 15.00 -14.77
C GLY A 110 8.00 15.13 -15.44
N PHE A 111 8.93 14.27 -15.05
CA PHE A 111 10.28 14.22 -15.60
C PHE A 111 10.45 12.99 -16.49
N ARG A 112 10.97 13.17 -17.71
CA ARG A 112 11.33 12.08 -18.61
C ARG A 112 12.78 11.69 -18.38
N ARG A 113 13.04 10.46 -17.94
CA ARG A 113 14.40 9.94 -17.75
C ARG A 113 15.03 9.57 -19.10
N LYS A 114 16.38 9.46 -19.15
CA LYS A 114 17.08 9.06 -20.40
C LYS A 114 16.64 7.69 -20.92
N ASP A 115 16.25 6.77 -20.05
CA ASP A 115 15.72 5.45 -20.40
C ASP A 115 14.24 5.47 -20.85
N GLY A 116 13.63 6.64 -20.94
CA GLY A 116 12.25 6.84 -21.37
C GLY A 116 11.20 6.73 -20.28
N ARG A 117 11.56 6.33 -19.05
CA ARG A 117 10.59 6.21 -17.94
C ARG A 117 10.14 7.57 -17.43
N ALA A 118 8.89 7.61 -16.98
CA ALA A 118 8.32 8.77 -16.30
C ALA A 118 8.74 8.82 -14.83
N ALA A 119 8.81 10.03 -14.28
CA ALA A 119 8.99 10.27 -12.85
C ALA A 119 8.15 11.47 -12.39
N ILE A 120 7.75 11.49 -11.13
CA ILE A 120 6.99 12.60 -10.53
C ILE A 120 7.84 13.45 -9.58
N ARG A 121 9.05 12.97 -9.27
CA ARG A 121 10.08 13.67 -8.47
C ARG A 121 11.42 13.64 -9.19
N ASN A 122 12.26 14.59 -8.87
CA ASN A 122 13.63 14.73 -9.38
C ASN A 122 14.60 14.76 -8.21
N GLU A 123 14.73 13.64 -7.54
CA GLU A 123 15.47 13.51 -6.28
C GLU A 123 16.86 12.89 -6.49
N ILE A 124 17.78 13.15 -5.58
CA ILE A 124 19.04 12.43 -5.45
C ILE A 124 18.93 11.53 -4.23
N TRP A 125 19.24 10.24 -4.39
CA TRP A 125 19.18 9.27 -3.30
C TRP A 125 20.55 8.73 -2.94
N ILE A 126 20.87 8.68 -1.64
CA ILE A 126 22.02 7.92 -1.12
C ILE A 126 21.47 6.60 -0.61
N ILE A 127 21.89 5.50 -1.21
CA ILE A 127 21.45 4.14 -0.86
C ILE A 127 22.58 3.40 -0.18
N PRO A 128 22.54 3.23 1.17
CA PRO A 128 23.47 2.37 1.90
C PRO A 128 23.33 0.91 1.45
N THR A 129 24.43 0.20 1.25
CA THR A 129 24.43 -1.26 1.02
C THR A 129 24.43 -2.04 2.34
N VAL A 130 24.86 -1.38 3.42
CA VAL A 130 25.00 -1.98 4.76
C VAL A 130 24.65 -0.98 5.86
N GLY A 131 24.07 -1.47 6.95
CA GLY A 131 23.66 -0.64 8.09
C GLY A 131 24.80 0.13 8.76
N CYS A 132 26.05 -0.34 8.65
CA CYS A 132 27.22 0.31 9.24
C CYS A 132 27.49 1.72 8.69
N VAL A 133 27.04 2.04 7.48
CA VAL A 133 27.22 3.35 6.85
C VAL A 133 25.99 4.26 6.91
N ASN A 134 24.93 3.87 7.63
CA ASN A 134 23.72 4.69 7.76
C ASN A 134 24.01 6.10 8.30
N ASP A 135 24.83 6.21 9.33
CA ASP A 135 25.14 7.51 9.93
C ASP A 135 26.04 8.37 9.02
N VAL A 136 26.93 7.73 8.25
CA VAL A 136 27.71 8.41 7.19
C VAL A 136 26.75 8.96 6.12
N ALA A 137 25.80 8.15 5.64
CA ALA A 137 24.81 8.57 4.65
C ALA A 137 23.94 9.73 5.15
N LYS A 138 23.43 9.67 6.40
CA LYS A 138 22.69 10.76 7.03
C LYS A 138 23.51 12.05 7.12
N ARG A 139 24.74 11.94 7.60
CA ARG A 139 25.62 13.10 7.74
C ARG A 139 25.97 13.69 6.38
N MET A 140 26.25 12.84 5.40
CA MET A 140 26.52 13.24 4.01
C MET A 140 25.29 13.96 3.40
N THR A 141 24.10 13.42 3.60
CA THR A 141 22.83 14.05 3.18
C THR A 141 22.68 15.44 3.82
N ALA A 142 22.92 15.58 5.12
CA ALA A 142 22.79 16.84 5.84
C ALA A 142 23.81 17.90 5.39
N LEU A 143 25.05 17.49 5.11
CA LEU A 143 26.14 18.39 4.69
C LEU A 143 25.99 18.89 3.25
N ASN A 144 25.19 18.24 2.42
CA ASN A 144 25.10 18.49 0.98
C ASN A 144 23.71 19.01 0.53
N GLN A 145 22.89 19.53 1.45
CA GLN A 145 21.59 20.10 1.12
C GLN A 145 21.67 21.35 0.21
N ASP A 146 22.81 22.01 0.16
CA ASP A 146 23.10 23.13 -0.76
C ASP A 146 23.10 22.72 -2.24
N LEU A 147 23.23 21.41 -2.54
CA LEU A 147 23.10 20.86 -3.89
C LEU A 147 21.65 20.77 -4.39
N VAL A 148 20.68 20.87 -3.48
CA VAL A 148 19.25 20.86 -3.84
C VAL A 148 18.87 22.22 -4.40
N THR A 149 19.06 22.39 -5.71
CA THR A 149 18.82 23.63 -6.43
C THR A 149 18.13 23.39 -7.77
N GLY A 150 17.53 24.43 -8.34
CA GLY A 150 16.91 24.37 -9.68
C GLY A 150 15.73 23.41 -9.73
N THR A 151 15.86 22.33 -10.49
CA THR A 151 14.80 21.32 -10.68
C THR A 151 14.91 20.13 -9.73
N ILE A 152 15.92 20.11 -8.84
CA ILE A 152 16.15 19.02 -7.88
C ILE A 152 15.18 19.18 -6.71
N ASP A 153 14.30 18.18 -6.50
CA ASP A 153 13.27 18.20 -5.47
C ASP A 153 13.80 17.84 -4.06
N GLY A 154 14.97 17.19 -3.96
CA GLY A 154 15.58 16.85 -2.68
C GLY A 154 16.76 15.89 -2.76
N LEU A 155 17.47 15.77 -1.64
CA LEU A 155 18.55 14.81 -1.39
C LEU A 155 18.21 14.01 -0.14
N TYR A 156 18.09 12.68 -0.27
CA TYR A 156 17.60 11.79 0.79
C TYR A 156 18.44 10.52 0.92
N THR A 157 18.38 9.90 2.09
CA THR A 157 18.89 8.55 2.35
C THR A 157 17.87 7.74 3.14
N PHE A 158 17.98 6.40 3.07
CA PHE A 158 17.03 5.48 3.69
C PHE A 158 17.78 4.42 4.49
N ASP A 159 17.62 4.46 5.81
CA ASP A 159 18.32 3.57 6.74
C ASP A 159 17.76 2.15 6.72
N HIS A 160 18.66 1.18 6.84
CA HIS A 160 18.32 -0.20 7.13
C HIS A 160 19.45 -0.90 7.90
N PRO A 161 19.16 -1.94 8.71
CA PRO A 161 20.19 -2.60 9.54
C PRO A 161 20.85 -3.79 8.85
N PHE A 162 20.67 -4.01 7.56
CA PHE A 162 21.07 -5.22 6.83
C PHE A 162 22.30 -4.99 5.93
N GLY A 163 22.60 -5.96 5.05
CA GLY A 163 23.72 -5.93 4.12
C GLY A 163 24.95 -6.70 4.60
N CYS A 164 25.01 -7.02 5.88
CA CYS A 164 26.05 -7.87 6.46
C CYS A 164 25.43 -8.92 7.38
N SER A 165 26.10 -10.08 7.52
CA SER A 165 25.70 -11.16 8.44
C SER A 165 24.26 -11.69 8.21
N GLN A 166 23.77 -11.58 7.00
CA GLN A 166 22.48 -12.16 6.59
C GLN A 166 22.69 -13.54 5.95
N THR A 167 21.74 -14.45 6.15
CA THR A 167 21.72 -15.75 5.50
C THR A 167 21.09 -15.67 4.09
N GLY A 168 21.36 -16.66 3.24
CA GLY A 168 21.18 -16.69 1.79
C GLY A 168 19.93 -16.00 1.23
N HIS A 169 18.74 -16.40 1.68
CA HIS A 169 17.49 -15.84 1.14
C HIS A 169 17.32 -14.36 1.52
N ASP A 170 17.53 -14.01 2.80
CA ASP A 170 17.41 -12.63 3.28
C ASP A 170 18.45 -11.72 2.63
N HIS A 171 19.67 -12.22 2.42
CA HIS A 171 20.71 -11.49 1.72
C HIS A 171 20.33 -11.19 0.26
N ALA A 172 19.80 -12.20 -0.45
CA ALA A 172 19.32 -12.04 -1.82
C ALA A 172 18.16 -11.04 -1.91
N GLN A 173 17.20 -11.10 -0.96
CA GLN A 173 16.09 -10.15 -0.91
C GLN A 173 16.56 -8.72 -0.64
N THR A 174 17.49 -8.53 0.29
CA THR A 174 18.08 -7.21 0.60
C THR A 174 18.74 -6.62 -0.64
N ARG A 175 19.59 -7.39 -1.32
CA ARG A 175 20.28 -6.99 -2.54
C ARG A 175 19.28 -6.60 -3.64
N LYS A 176 18.30 -7.46 -3.92
CA LYS A 176 17.27 -7.23 -4.93
C LYS A 176 16.46 -5.96 -4.67
N LEU A 177 16.03 -5.75 -3.41
CA LEU A 177 15.24 -4.59 -3.04
C LEU A 177 16.02 -3.28 -3.16
N LEU A 178 17.26 -3.25 -2.66
CA LEU A 178 18.11 -2.06 -2.74
C LEU A 178 18.44 -1.71 -4.20
N ALA A 179 18.75 -2.70 -5.04
CA ALA A 179 18.95 -2.50 -6.47
C ALA A 179 17.68 -1.97 -7.17
N ALA A 180 16.51 -2.45 -6.77
CA ALA A 180 15.24 -1.94 -7.29
C ALA A 180 15.00 -0.47 -6.89
N LEU A 181 15.35 -0.06 -5.67
CA LEU A 181 15.32 1.34 -5.25
C LEU A 181 16.29 2.21 -6.06
N VAL A 182 17.51 1.72 -6.33
CA VAL A 182 18.47 2.42 -7.21
C VAL A 182 17.88 2.64 -8.60
N ARG A 183 17.15 1.66 -9.13
CA ARG A 183 16.48 1.79 -10.44
C ARG A 183 15.24 2.69 -10.43
N HIS A 184 14.73 3.13 -9.28
CA HIS A 184 13.47 3.87 -9.17
C HIS A 184 13.53 5.21 -9.93
N PRO A 185 12.51 5.55 -10.77
CA PRO A 185 12.59 6.73 -11.64
C PRO A 185 12.49 8.07 -10.89
N ASN A 186 11.89 8.13 -9.69
CA ASN A 186 11.85 9.35 -8.88
C ASN A 186 13.26 9.77 -8.41
N ALA A 187 14.21 8.82 -8.30
CA ALA A 187 15.62 9.12 -8.11
C ALA A 187 16.25 9.50 -9.46
N ALA A 188 16.47 10.78 -9.69
CA ALA A 188 17.17 11.27 -10.89
C ALA A 188 18.61 10.76 -10.93
N ALA A 189 19.28 10.78 -9.78
CA ALA A 189 20.63 10.23 -9.60
C ALA A 189 20.74 9.53 -8.25
N VAL A 190 21.67 8.58 -8.16
CA VAL A 190 21.87 7.77 -6.95
C VAL A 190 23.34 7.63 -6.62
N LEU A 191 23.67 7.83 -5.35
CA LEU A 191 24.96 7.44 -4.78
C LEU A 191 24.75 6.15 -3.97
N VAL A 192 25.32 5.04 -4.41
CA VAL A 192 25.37 3.78 -3.67
C VAL A 192 26.57 3.84 -2.72
N LEU A 193 26.31 3.72 -1.42
CA LEU A 193 27.30 3.87 -0.37
C LEU A 193 27.57 2.52 0.32
N GLY A 194 28.76 1.98 0.13
CA GLY A 194 29.26 0.77 0.77
C GLY A 194 30.29 1.06 1.87
N LEU A 195 30.51 0.08 2.75
CA LEU A 195 31.57 0.11 3.75
C LEU A 195 32.89 -0.41 3.18
N GLY A 196 32.89 -1.61 2.59
CA GLY A 196 34.04 -2.29 2.00
C GLY A 196 34.34 -3.68 2.57
N CYS A 197 33.69 -4.07 3.68
CA CYS A 197 33.86 -5.41 4.27
C CYS A 197 32.52 -6.13 4.52
N GLU A 198 31.42 -5.62 4.02
CA GLU A 198 30.11 -6.23 4.11
C GLU A 198 29.95 -7.46 3.20
N ASN A 199 29.00 -8.35 3.56
CA ASN A 199 28.67 -9.51 2.72
C ASN A 199 28.01 -9.12 1.38
N LEU A 200 27.28 -8.01 1.35
CA LEU A 200 26.74 -7.43 0.11
C LEU A 200 27.85 -6.64 -0.58
N THR A 201 28.76 -7.34 -1.29
CA THR A 201 29.89 -6.70 -1.94
C THR A 201 29.46 -5.81 -3.12
N HIS A 202 30.37 -4.91 -3.53
CA HIS A 202 30.15 -4.06 -4.69
C HIS A 202 29.84 -4.88 -5.95
N GLU A 203 30.59 -5.95 -6.21
CA GLU A 203 30.41 -6.82 -7.39
C GLU A 203 29.02 -7.47 -7.39
N GLN A 204 28.60 -8.03 -6.25
CA GLN A 204 27.26 -8.64 -6.11
C GLN A 204 26.16 -7.61 -6.32
N PHE A 205 26.37 -6.38 -5.85
CA PHE A 205 25.38 -5.32 -6.04
C PHE A 205 25.28 -4.87 -7.50
N VAL A 206 26.41 -4.71 -8.18
CA VAL A 206 26.47 -4.37 -9.61
C VAL A 206 25.87 -5.49 -10.47
N GLU A 207 26.13 -6.77 -10.13
CA GLU A 207 25.50 -7.92 -10.80
C GLU A 207 23.99 -7.88 -10.68
N GLU A 208 23.44 -7.61 -9.48
CA GLU A 208 22.00 -7.48 -9.24
C GLU A 208 21.39 -6.26 -9.94
N LEU A 209 22.14 -5.14 -9.96
CA LEU A 209 21.70 -3.92 -10.63
C LEU A 209 21.62 -4.11 -12.15
N GLY A 210 22.49 -4.96 -12.72
CA GLY A 210 22.57 -5.17 -14.17
C GLY A 210 23.07 -3.92 -14.91
N ASP A 211 22.57 -3.72 -16.12
CA ASP A 211 22.94 -2.53 -16.92
C ASP A 211 22.42 -1.24 -16.26
N TYR A 212 23.30 -0.26 -16.08
CA TYR A 212 22.97 1.03 -15.52
C TYR A 212 23.72 2.18 -16.19
N ASP A 213 23.15 3.38 -16.14
CA ASP A 213 23.81 4.61 -16.59
C ASP A 213 24.81 5.07 -15.51
N ALA A 214 26.12 4.99 -15.82
CA ALA A 214 27.19 5.40 -14.92
C ALA A 214 27.22 6.92 -14.61
N ASP A 215 26.57 7.74 -15.44
CA ASP A 215 26.39 9.16 -15.12
C ASP A 215 25.31 9.34 -14.04
N ARG A 216 24.29 8.46 -13.99
CA ARG A 216 23.20 8.47 -13.04
C ARG A 216 23.52 7.81 -11.72
N VAL A 217 24.27 6.68 -11.74
CA VAL A 217 24.55 5.86 -10.54
C VAL A 217 26.03 5.92 -10.23
N LYS A 218 26.36 6.44 -9.06
CA LYS A 218 27.72 6.55 -8.53
C LYS A 218 27.89 5.57 -7.36
N PHE A 219 29.12 5.14 -7.14
CA PHE A 219 29.48 4.22 -6.06
C PHE A 219 30.59 4.83 -5.21
N LEU A 220 30.50 4.65 -3.90
CA LEU A 220 31.53 5.03 -2.93
C LEU A 220 31.67 3.93 -1.89
N THR A 221 32.89 3.46 -1.70
CA THR A 221 33.26 2.52 -0.64
C THR A 221 34.05 3.28 0.42
N CYS A 222 33.53 3.39 1.64
CA CYS A 222 34.10 4.22 2.70
C CYS A 222 35.53 3.81 3.06
N GLN A 223 35.83 2.51 3.13
CA GLN A 223 37.19 2.00 3.49
C GLN A 223 38.24 2.17 2.39
N GLU A 224 37.88 2.57 1.18
CA GLU A 224 38.78 2.75 0.05
C GLU A 224 39.19 4.22 -0.16
N VAL A 225 38.71 5.15 0.66
CA VAL A 225 38.97 6.57 0.56
C VAL A 225 39.53 7.12 1.87
N GLU A 226 40.30 8.21 1.81
CA GLU A 226 40.85 8.87 2.99
C GLU A 226 39.78 9.63 3.80
N ASP A 227 38.84 10.29 3.07
CA ASP A 227 37.69 11.03 3.66
C ASP A 227 36.46 10.77 2.81
N GLU A 228 35.52 10.01 3.37
CA GLU A 228 34.27 9.64 2.71
C GLU A 228 33.34 10.85 2.48
N PHE A 229 33.45 11.91 3.28
CA PHE A 229 32.65 13.10 3.09
C PHE A 229 33.14 13.96 1.94
N GLU A 230 34.44 14.11 1.80
CA GLU A 230 35.08 14.82 0.66
C GLU A 230 34.84 14.05 -0.65
N ALA A 231 35.06 12.75 -0.65
CA ALA A 231 34.84 11.91 -1.81
C ALA A 231 33.35 11.88 -2.20
N GLY A 232 32.44 11.73 -1.19
CA GLY A 232 31.01 11.75 -1.38
C GLY A 232 30.47 13.07 -1.92
N ARG A 233 31.01 14.21 -1.45
CA ARG A 233 30.66 15.53 -1.99
C ARG A 233 30.91 15.63 -3.49
N LYS A 234 32.07 15.19 -3.96
CA LYS A 234 32.43 15.22 -5.39
C LYS A 234 31.45 14.40 -6.23
N LEU A 235 31.11 13.18 -5.77
CA LEU A 235 30.14 12.33 -6.46
C LEU A 235 28.71 12.90 -6.41
N LEU A 236 28.33 13.53 -5.30
CA LEU A 236 27.01 14.19 -5.20
C LEU A 236 26.92 15.43 -6.09
N GLU A 237 28.00 16.17 -6.32
CA GLU A 237 28.06 17.26 -7.31
C GLU A 237 27.85 16.74 -8.73
N GLU A 238 28.41 15.58 -9.09
CA GLU A 238 28.14 14.91 -10.36
C GLU A 238 26.67 14.46 -10.45
N CYS A 239 26.11 13.87 -9.38
CA CYS A 239 24.71 13.52 -9.29
C CYS A 239 23.79 14.74 -9.46
N ALA A 240 24.13 15.87 -8.84
CA ALA A 240 23.36 17.11 -8.95
C ALA A 240 23.45 17.69 -10.37
N ALA A 241 24.62 17.67 -10.99
CA ALA A 241 24.79 18.10 -12.38
C ALA A 241 23.98 17.22 -13.35
N TYR A 242 23.90 15.91 -13.10
CA TYR A 242 23.06 15.01 -13.88
C TYR A 242 21.56 15.26 -13.63
N ALA A 243 21.13 15.36 -12.37
CA ALA A 243 19.74 15.59 -12.01
C ALA A 243 19.23 16.94 -12.53
N GLY A 244 20.06 17.98 -12.51
CA GLY A 244 19.74 19.33 -13.00
C GLY A 244 19.43 19.43 -14.50
N GLN A 245 19.72 18.38 -15.29
CA GLN A 245 19.39 18.36 -16.73
C GLN A 245 17.90 18.07 -17.00
N PHE A 246 17.16 17.52 -16.03
CA PHE A 246 15.76 17.15 -16.23
C PHE A 246 14.83 18.31 -15.88
N HIS A 247 13.82 18.47 -16.73
CA HIS A 247 12.77 19.47 -16.54
C HIS A 247 11.40 18.80 -16.64
N ARG A 248 10.39 19.42 -16.02
CA ARG A 248 9.03 18.93 -16.12
C ARG A 248 8.48 19.14 -17.52
N GLU A 249 7.85 18.08 -18.05
CA GLU A 249 7.17 18.07 -19.33
C GLU A 249 5.83 17.33 -19.23
N PRO A 250 4.89 17.55 -20.17
CA PRO A 250 3.65 16.79 -20.19
C PRO A 250 3.89 15.31 -20.47
N ILE A 251 3.47 14.45 -19.53
CA ILE A 251 3.58 12.99 -19.59
C ILE A 251 2.17 12.40 -19.46
N PRO A 252 1.79 11.42 -20.28
CA PRO A 252 0.48 10.77 -20.14
C PRO A 252 0.30 10.08 -18.80
N VAL A 253 -0.88 10.22 -18.20
CA VAL A 253 -1.28 9.53 -16.95
C VAL A 253 -1.18 8.01 -17.10
N SER A 254 -1.22 7.49 -18.33
CA SER A 254 -0.99 6.07 -18.63
C SER A 254 0.42 5.55 -18.25
N GLU A 255 1.33 6.43 -17.89
CA GLU A 255 2.67 6.05 -17.40
C GLU A 255 2.78 6.04 -15.86
N LEU A 256 1.74 6.48 -15.16
CA LEU A 256 1.72 6.41 -13.70
C LEU A 256 1.58 4.96 -13.21
N VAL A 257 2.35 4.65 -12.17
CA VAL A 257 2.22 3.45 -11.35
C VAL A 257 1.90 3.91 -9.92
N VAL A 258 0.79 3.46 -9.35
CA VAL A 258 0.30 3.89 -8.04
C VAL A 258 0.16 2.69 -7.10
N GLY A 259 0.87 2.73 -5.97
CA GLY A 259 0.74 1.73 -4.92
C GLY A 259 -0.50 1.99 -4.07
N MET A 260 -1.17 0.93 -3.62
CA MET A 260 -2.39 1.00 -2.81
C MET A 260 -2.23 0.19 -1.53
N LYS A 261 -2.38 0.84 -0.38
CA LYS A 261 -2.13 0.26 0.93
C LYS A 261 -3.12 0.76 1.98
N CYS A 262 -3.29 0.01 3.07
CA CYS A 262 -3.99 0.49 4.25
C CYS A 262 -3.18 0.24 5.53
N GLY A 263 -3.38 1.09 6.55
CA GLY A 263 -2.78 0.91 7.87
C GLY A 263 -3.59 1.64 8.94
N GLY A 264 -3.79 0.99 10.11
CA GLY A 264 -4.68 1.52 11.15
C GLY A 264 -6.15 1.55 10.69
N SER A 265 -6.60 0.49 10.03
CA SER A 265 -7.96 0.35 9.48
C SER A 265 -9.03 0.34 10.59
N ASP A 266 -10.22 0.85 10.28
CA ASP A 266 -11.44 0.84 11.07
C ASP A 266 -12.63 0.26 10.28
N GLY A 267 -13.81 0.19 10.88
CA GLY A 267 -15.03 -0.32 10.24
C GLY A 267 -15.53 0.51 9.05
N LEU A 268 -15.07 1.75 8.91
CA LEU A 268 -15.41 2.61 7.77
C LEU A 268 -14.42 2.44 6.59
N SER A 269 -13.26 1.82 6.81
CA SER A 269 -12.21 1.67 5.78
C SER A 269 -12.73 1.02 4.50
N GLY A 270 -13.50 -0.08 4.63
CA GLY A 270 -14.09 -0.80 3.49
C GLY A 270 -15.36 -0.17 2.91
N ILE A 271 -15.81 0.98 3.46
CA ILE A 271 -17.03 1.67 3.04
C ILE A 271 -16.69 3.01 2.38
N THR A 272 -15.60 3.66 2.81
CA THR A 272 -15.21 5.01 2.40
C THR A 272 -13.91 5.00 1.60
N ALA A 273 -12.77 5.08 2.28
CA ALA A 273 -11.47 5.30 1.65
C ALA A 273 -11.06 4.15 0.71
N ASN A 274 -11.23 2.88 1.11
CA ASN A 274 -10.83 1.75 0.26
C ASN A 274 -11.66 1.65 -1.03
N PRO A 275 -13.01 1.76 -1.03
CA PRO A 275 -13.78 1.83 -2.26
C PRO A 275 -13.45 3.05 -3.12
N ALA A 276 -13.17 4.22 -2.52
CA ALA A 276 -12.73 5.41 -3.27
C ALA A 276 -11.39 5.16 -3.98
N VAL A 277 -10.42 4.51 -3.31
CA VAL A 277 -9.16 4.07 -3.92
C VAL A 277 -9.40 3.03 -5.01
N GLY A 278 -10.31 2.08 -4.80
CA GLY A 278 -10.66 1.08 -5.81
C GLY A 278 -11.26 1.70 -7.06
N ARG A 279 -12.16 2.65 -6.89
CA ARG A 279 -12.74 3.37 -8.04
C ARG A 279 -11.71 4.27 -8.73
N PHE A 280 -10.79 4.89 -7.96
CA PHE A 280 -9.62 5.57 -8.51
C PHE A 280 -8.75 4.60 -9.34
N SER A 281 -8.49 3.38 -8.82
CA SER A 281 -7.74 2.35 -9.53
C SER A 281 -8.38 2.03 -10.88
N ASP A 282 -9.69 1.82 -10.91
CA ASP A 282 -10.43 1.60 -12.16
C ASP A 282 -10.28 2.78 -13.14
N MET A 283 -10.38 4.03 -12.65
CA MET A 283 -10.20 5.24 -13.46
C MET A 283 -8.78 5.38 -14.03
N LEU A 284 -7.76 5.04 -13.24
CA LEU A 284 -6.36 5.09 -13.69
C LEU A 284 -6.09 4.00 -14.73
N VAL A 285 -6.56 2.77 -14.48
CA VAL A 285 -6.44 1.65 -15.43
C VAL A 285 -7.18 1.95 -16.74
N ALA A 286 -8.38 2.56 -16.68
CA ALA A 286 -9.12 2.99 -17.85
C ALA A 286 -8.36 4.01 -18.72
N ARG A 287 -7.42 4.77 -18.12
CA ARG A 287 -6.50 5.71 -18.80
C ARG A 287 -5.17 5.06 -19.20
N GLY A 288 -5.03 3.75 -19.01
CA GLY A 288 -3.83 2.97 -19.35
C GLY A 288 -2.71 3.01 -18.31
N GLY A 289 -2.94 3.57 -17.11
CA GLY A 289 -2.01 3.55 -16.00
C GLY A 289 -1.99 2.21 -15.27
N SER A 290 -1.16 2.12 -14.23
CA SER A 290 -1.01 0.90 -13.45
C SER A 290 -1.25 1.14 -11.96
N THR A 291 -1.82 0.14 -11.28
CA THR A 291 -1.98 0.12 -9.84
C THR A 291 -1.42 -1.16 -9.25
N VAL A 292 -0.95 -1.09 -8.01
CA VAL A 292 -0.32 -2.21 -7.29
C VAL A 292 -1.05 -2.45 -5.99
N LEU A 293 -1.61 -3.64 -5.84
CA LEU A 293 -2.22 -4.13 -4.61
C LEU A 293 -1.27 -5.14 -3.94
N THR A 294 -0.94 -4.92 -2.67
CA THR A 294 -0.10 -5.81 -1.86
C THR A 294 -0.80 -6.16 -0.55
N GLU A 295 -0.08 -6.53 0.51
CA GLU A 295 -0.62 -6.94 1.80
C GLU A 295 -1.34 -8.30 1.71
N VAL A 296 -0.62 -9.32 1.20
CA VAL A 296 -1.20 -10.65 0.93
C VAL A 296 -1.95 -11.24 2.12
N PRO A 297 -1.48 -11.13 3.39
CA PRO A 297 -2.25 -11.61 4.55
C PRO A 297 -3.60 -10.93 4.74
N GLU A 298 -3.79 -9.73 4.16
CA GLU A 298 -5.07 -9.00 4.19
C GLU A 298 -5.98 -9.32 2.99
N MET A 299 -5.67 -10.38 2.25
CA MET A 299 -6.51 -10.94 1.19
C MET A 299 -7.19 -12.24 1.62
N PHE A 300 -6.73 -12.87 2.73
CA PHE A 300 -7.25 -14.15 3.21
C PHE A 300 -8.72 -14.05 3.59
N GLY A 301 -9.53 -14.95 3.08
CA GLY A 301 -10.99 -14.94 3.23
C GLY A 301 -11.73 -14.01 2.27
N ALA A 302 -10.99 -13.24 1.45
CA ALA A 302 -11.55 -12.36 0.42
C ALA A 302 -11.01 -12.72 -0.99
N GLU A 303 -10.41 -13.88 -1.14
CA GLU A 303 -9.75 -14.31 -2.38
C GLU A 303 -10.71 -14.31 -3.57
N GLY A 304 -12.00 -14.64 -3.34
CA GLY A 304 -13.03 -14.63 -4.38
C GLY A 304 -13.23 -13.27 -5.06
N PHE A 305 -12.96 -12.15 -4.37
CA PHE A 305 -13.01 -10.82 -4.99
C PHE A 305 -11.90 -10.59 -6.01
N LEU A 306 -10.78 -11.29 -5.88
CA LEU A 306 -9.57 -11.07 -6.68
C LEU A 306 -9.40 -12.16 -7.74
N MET A 307 -9.46 -13.43 -7.37
CA MET A 307 -9.04 -14.55 -8.21
C MET A 307 -9.86 -14.69 -9.49
N ASN A 308 -11.19 -14.44 -9.44
CA ASN A 308 -12.05 -14.51 -10.63
C ASN A 308 -11.81 -13.35 -11.62
N ARG A 309 -11.07 -12.33 -11.19
CA ARG A 309 -10.69 -11.18 -12.01
C ARG A 309 -9.30 -11.30 -12.64
N CYS A 310 -8.58 -12.38 -12.42
CA CYS A 310 -7.33 -12.66 -13.12
C CYS A 310 -7.58 -12.73 -14.62
N ILE A 311 -6.73 -12.05 -15.42
CA ILE A 311 -6.93 -11.90 -16.88
C ILE A 311 -6.96 -13.24 -17.61
N ASN A 312 -6.27 -14.23 -17.06
CA ASN A 312 -6.22 -15.59 -17.59
C ASN A 312 -5.88 -16.61 -16.47
N LYS A 313 -5.85 -17.88 -16.83
CA LYS A 313 -5.57 -18.99 -15.90
C LYS A 313 -4.15 -18.93 -15.33
N GLU A 314 -3.15 -18.49 -16.11
CA GLU A 314 -1.77 -18.39 -15.65
C GLU A 314 -1.64 -17.36 -14.50
N VAL A 315 -2.24 -16.18 -14.66
CA VAL A 315 -2.26 -15.14 -13.60
C VAL A 315 -3.05 -15.63 -12.39
N PHE A 316 -4.15 -16.37 -12.59
CA PHE A 316 -4.88 -17.00 -11.49
C PHE A 316 -4.00 -17.99 -10.72
N GLU A 317 -3.25 -18.88 -11.40
CA GLU A 317 -2.35 -19.84 -10.75
C GLU A 317 -1.22 -19.15 -9.97
N LYS A 318 -0.67 -18.04 -10.49
CA LYS A 318 0.28 -17.19 -9.76
C LYS A 318 -0.37 -16.58 -8.50
N ALA A 319 -1.62 -16.11 -8.58
CA ALA A 319 -2.34 -15.55 -7.43
C ALA A 319 -2.60 -16.62 -6.35
N VAL A 320 -3.02 -17.82 -6.74
CA VAL A 320 -3.18 -18.97 -5.84
C VAL A 320 -1.86 -19.31 -5.15
N SER A 321 -0.78 -19.41 -5.94
CA SER A 321 0.56 -19.71 -5.41
C SER A 321 1.03 -18.66 -4.42
N MET A 322 0.81 -17.37 -4.71
CA MET A 322 1.16 -16.27 -3.82
C MET A 322 0.40 -16.34 -2.50
N ILE A 323 -0.91 -16.55 -2.53
CA ILE A 323 -1.76 -16.55 -1.33
C ILE A 323 -1.49 -17.80 -0.48
N ASN A 324 -1.49 -19.00 -1.08
CA ASN A 324 -1.20 -20.23 -0.34
C ASN A 324 0.26 -20.28 0.13
N GLY A 325 1.20 -19.77 -0.67
CA GLY A 325 2.59 -19.62 -0.25
C GLY A 325 2.75 -18.75 1.00
N PHE A 326 1.97 -17.67 1.11
CA PHE A 326 2.00 -16.82 2.31
C PHE A 326 1.30 -17.47 3.51
N LYS A 327 0.22 -18.25 3.31
CA LYS A 327 -0.37 -19.08 4.38
C LYS A 327 0.64 -20.10 4.90
N ASN A 328 1.35 -20.79 3.99
CA ASN A 328 2.42 -21.73 4.35
C ASN A 328 3.59 -21.06 5.08
N TYR A 329 3.92 -19.81 4.73
CA TYR A 329 4.90 -19.02 5.47
C TYR A 329 4.51 -18.87 6.94
N PHE A 330 3.26 -18.50 7.26
CA PHE A 330 2.75 -18.46 8.65
C PHE A 330 2.87 -19.82 9.32
N ILE A 331 2.39 -20.88 8.68
CA ILE A 331 2.41 -22.24 9.23
C ILE A 331 3.85 -22.71 9.52
N SER A 332 4.81 -22.41 8.62
CA SER A 332 6.22 -22.78 8.80
C SER A 332 6.90 -22.10 10.00
N HIS A 333 6.36 -20.94 10.40
CA HIS A 333 6.81 -20.20 11.59
C HIS A 333 5.98 -20.52 12.86
N ASN A 334 5.08 -21.50 12.80
CA ASN A 334 4.14 -21.86 13.87
C ASN A 334 3.21 -20.69 14.27
N GLU A 335 2.91 -19.81 13.33
CA GLU A 335 2.01 -18.68 13.53
C GLU A 335 0.60 -18.98 13.02
N VAL A 336 -0.40 -18.34 13.65
CA VAL A 336 -1.80 -18.51 13.28
C VAL A 336 -2.11 -17.63 12.07
N VAL A 337 -2.57 -18.25 10.97
CA VAL A 337 -2.87 -17.56 9.70
C VAL A 337 -3.90 -16.43 9.87
N TYR A 338 -4.82 -16.55 10.84
CA TYR A 338 -5.98 -15.66 11.02
C TYR A 338 -5.92 -14.82 12.32
N ASP A 339 -4.75 -14.59 12.91
CA ASP A 339 -4.61 -13.77 14.15
C ASP A 339 -4.86 -12.27 13.90
N ASN A 340 -4.76 -11.78 12.68
CA ASN A 340 -5.24 -10.46 12.29
C ASN A 340 -6.80 -10.44 12.34
N PRO A 341 -7.49 -9.38 12.77
CA PRO A 341 -7.09 -7.97 12.96
C PRO A 341 -6.42 -7.66 14.29
N SER A 342 -5.60 -6.59 14.28
CA SER A 342 -4.96 -6.08 15.49
C SER A 342 -5.98 -5.55 16.52
N PRO A 343 -5.59 -5.42 17.81
CA PRO A 343 -6.48 -4.84 18.83
C PRO A 343 -7.05 -3.47 18.42
N GLY A 344 -6.27 -2.61 17.77
CA GLY A 344 -6.74 -1.33 17.29
C GLY A 344 -7.80 -1.42 16.18
N ASN A 345 -7.66 -2.39 15.26
CA ASN A 345 -8.68 -2.63 14.25
C ASN A 345 -9.99 -3.13 14.86
N ARG A 346 -9.92 -4.02 15.88
CA ARG A 346 -11.09 -4.51 16.62
C ARG A 346 -11.82 -3.38 17.35
N GLN A 347 -11.10 -2.47 18.01
CA GLN A 347 -11.69 -1.26 18.60
C GLN A 347 -12.37 -0.37 17.55
N GLY A 348 -11.93 -0.40 16.31
CA GLY A 348 -12.52 0.33 15.19
C GLY A 348 -13.70 -0.37 14.51
N GLY A 349 -14.16 -1.54 15.01
CA GLY A 349 -15.34 -2.26 14.50
C GLY A 349 -15.07 -3.46 13.61
N ILE A 350 -13.79 -3.73 13.25
CA ILE A 350 -13.38 -4.91 12.48
C ILE A 350 -13.29 -6.11 13.43
N THR A 351 -13.78 -7.29 13.03
CA THR A 351 -13.90 -8.46 13.93
C THR A 351 -12.99 -9.61 13.55
N THR A 352 -13.11 -10.09 12.34
CA THR A 352 -12.39 -11.27 11.82
C THR A 352 -11.44 -10.86 10.71
N LEU A 353 -10.56 -11.77 10.30
CA LEU A 353 -9.67 -11.51 9.16
C LEU A 353 -10.47 -11.36 7.86
N GLU A 354 -11.52 -12.17 7.65
CA GLU A 354 -12.42 -12.05 6.50
C GLU A 354 -13.09 -10.67 6.43
N ASP A 355 -13.58 -10.15 7.57
CA ASP A 355 -14.17 -8.80 7.66
C ASP A 355 -13.16 -7.73 7.26
N LYS A 356 -11.90 -7.86 7.73
CA LYS A 356 -10.81 -6.97 7.35
C LYS A 356 -10.46 -7.09 5.88
N SER A 357 -10.26 -8.31 5.41
CA SER A 357 -9.82 -8.60 4.03
C SER A 357 -10.85 -8.15 3.00
N CYS A 358 -12.15 -8.44 3.22
CA CYS A 358 -13.22 -7.95 2.34
C CYS A 358 -13.22 -6.41 2.21
N GLY A 359 -12.89 -5.70 3.28
CA GLY A 359 -12.72 -4.24 3.25
C GLY A 359 -11.42 -3.80 2.57
N CYS A 360 -10.32 -4.54 2.77
CA CYS A 360 -9.00 -4.19 2.22
C CYS A 360 -8.91 -4.38 0.71
N VAL A 361 -9.45 -5.48 0.18
CA VAL A 361 -9.41 -5.79 -1.27
C VAL A 361 -10.22 -4.82 -2.13
N GLN A 362 -11.13 -4.04 -1.52
CA GLN A 362 -11.87 -2.97 -2.21
C GLN A 362 -10.94 -1.95 -2.88
N LYS A 363 -9.72 -1.74 -2.35
CA LYS A 363 -8.70 -0.88 -2.97
C LYS A 363 -8.35 -1.30 -4.40
N GLY A 364 -8.48 -2.58 -4.73
CA GLY A 364 -8.23 -3.11 -6.07
C GLY A 364 -9.33 -2.83 -7.10
N GLY A 365 -10.42 -2.13 -6.74
CA GLY A 365 -11.52 -1.80 -7.65
C GLY A 365 -12.13 -3.02 -8.32
N THR A 366 -12.48 -2.89 -9.60
CA THR A 366 -13.12 -3.94 -10.42
C THR A 366 -12.33 -4.34 -11.67
N ALA A 367 -11.25 -3.65 -11.98
CA ALA A 367 -10.40 -3.94 -13.15
C ALA A 367 -9.80 -5.35 -13.09
N PRO A 368 -9.52 -5.97 -14.26
CA PRO A 368 -8.80 -7.25 -14.31
C PRO A 368 -7.44 -7.16 -13.66
N ILE A 369 -7.04 -8.24 -12.97
CA ILE A 369 -5.67 -8.41 -12.47
C ILE A 369 -4.82 -8.88 -13.64
N MET A 370 -3.85 -8.06 -14.01
CA MET A 370 -3.04 -8.26 -15.20
C MET A 370 -1.81 -9.12 -14.95
N ASP A 371 -1.23 -9.03 -13.74
CA ASP A 371 -0.09 -9.85 -13.34
C ASP A 371 0.01 -9.98 -11.81
N VAL A 372 0.81 -10.96 -11.38
CA VAL A 372 1.20 -11.20 -9.99
C VAL A 372 2.73 -11.23 -9.94
N ILE A 373 3.33 -10.29 -9.24
CA ILE A 373 4.77 -10.06 -9.20
C ILE A 373 5.36 -10.39 -7.82
N GLY A 374 6.61 -10.83 -7.81
CA GLY A 374 7.35 -11.18 -6.60
C GLY A 374 7.89 -9.97 -5.84
N TYR A 375 8.37 -10.20 -4.62
CA TYR A 375 9.01 -9.18 -3.78
C TYR A 375 10.26 -8.62 -4.47
N GLY A 376 10.31 -7.31 -4.63
CA GLY A 376 11.41 -6.62 -5.33
C GLY A 376 11.37 -6.67 -6.86
N ASP A 377 10.33 -7.28 -7.46
CA ASP A 377 10.10 -7.22 -8.90
C ASP A 377 9.42 -5.92 -9.30
N ALA A 378 9.73 -5.46 -10.52
CA ALA A 378 9.14 -4.24 -11.07
C ALA A 378 7.79 -4.54 -11.78
N VAL A 379 6.89 -3.55 -11.75
CA VAL A 379 5.68 -3.56 -12.57
C VAL A 379 6.06 -3.36 -14.04
N VAL A 380 5.83 -4.37 -14.86
CA VAL A 380 6.06 -4.33 -16.31
C VAL A 380 4.76 -4.43 -17.11
N THR A 381 3.72 -5.02 -16.53
CA THR A 381 2.41 -5.17 -17.16
C THR A 381 1.49 -4.03 -16.73
N LYS A 382 0.92 -3.29 -17.69
CA LYS A 382 -0.02 -2.21 -17.39
C LYS A 382 -1.35 -2.74 -16.85
N GLY A 383 -1.95 -1.98 -15.93
CA GLY A 383 -3.20 -2.29 -15.28
C GLY A 383 -3.04 -2.63 -13.80
N LEU A 384 -3.98 -3.35 -13.21
CA LEU A 384 -3.92 -3.78 -11.82
C LEU A 384 -2.97 -4.97 -11.67
N ASN A 385 -1.96 -4.84 -10.81
CA ASN A 385 -1.00 -5.88 -10.48
C ASN A 385 -1.10 -6.25 -9.00
N MET A 386 -0.93 -7.53 -8.67
CA MET A 386 -0.75 -7.98 -7.30
C MET A 386 0.75 -8.15 -7.01
N LEU A 387 1.19 -7.68 -5.85
CA LEU A 387 2.59 -7.75 -5.41
C LEU A 387 2.71 -8.60 -4.15
N TYR A 388 3.63 -9.57 -4.16
CA TYR A 388 4.00 -10.31 -2.96
C TYR A 388 4.56 -9.37 -1.90
N GLY A 389 3.93 -9.33 -0.73
CA GLY A 389 4.37 -8.52 0.39
C GLY A 389 3.50 -8.74 1.64
N PRO A 390 4.09 -8.56 2.85
CA PRO A 390 3.38 -8.72 4.12
C PRO A 390 2.41 -7.55 4.38
N GLY A 391 1.61 -7.67 5.44
CA GLY A 391 0.74 -6.58 5.93
C GLY A 391 1.47 -5.47 6.68
N ASN A 392 2.77 -5.64 7.01
CA ASN A 392 3.56 -4.61 7.70
C ASN A 392 3.67 -3.35 6.85
N ASP A 393 3.29 -2.20 7.42
CA ASP A 393 3.19 -0.91 6.72
C ASP A 393 4.49 -0.49 6.02
N LEU A 394 5.63 -0.62 6.71
CA LEU A 394 6.91 -0.18 6.19
C LEU A 394 7.39 -1.11 5.08
N VAL A 395 7.31 -2.42 5.30
CA VAL A 395 7.78 -3.44 4.36
C VAL A 395 6.98 -3.40 3.06
N SER A 396 5.66 -3.37 3.16
CA SER A 396 4.79 -3.35 1.97
C SER A 396 4.91 -2.05 1.16
N ALA A 397 5.04 -0.89 1.83
CA ALA A 397 5.25 0.37 1.13
C ALA A 397 6.63 0.45 0.46
N THR A 398 7.67 -0.12 1.09
CA THR A 398 9.00 -0.26 0.50
C THR A 398 8.94 -1.17 -0.73
N ALA A 399 8.24 -2.31 -0.65
CA ALA A 399 8.06 -3.22 -1.77
C ALA A 399 7.35 -2.56 -2.95
N MET A 400 6.30 -1.77 -2.70
CA MET A 400 5.61 -1.00 -3.76
C MET A 400 6.52 0.05 -4.39
N THR A 401 7.34 0.77 -3.59
CA THR A 401 8.34 1.69 -4.12
C THR A 401 9.34 0.94 -5.00
N ALA A 402 9.90 -0.17 -4.53
CA ALA A 402 10.83 -1.01 -5.29
C ALA A 402 10.19 -1.55 -6.59
N ALA A 403 8.88 -1.84 -6.57
CA ALA A 403 8.14 -2.24 -7.77
C ALA A 403 7.93 -1.09 -8.79
N GLY A 404 8.37 0.12 -8.48
CA GLY A 404 8.30 1.30 -9.36
C GLY A 404 7.06 2.17 -9.14
N ALA A 405 6.34 2.02 -8.04
CA ALA A 405 5.22 2.91 -7.72
C ALA A 405 5.72 4.35 -7.53
N HIS A 406 5.27 5.25 -8.41
CA HIS A 406 5.64 6.66 -8.35
C HIS A 406 5.14 7.36 -7.08
N LEU A 407 3.98 6.93 -6.58
CA LEU A 407 3.37 7.38 -5.33
C LEU A 407 2.53 6.25 -4.71
N ILE A 408 2.21 6.39 -3.43
CA ILE A 408 1.45 5.41 -2.67
C ILE A 408 0.21 6.09 -2.06
N LEU A 409 -0.97 5.48 -2.27
CA LEU A 409 -2.20 5.81 -1.57
C LEU A 409 -2.29 4.97 -0.31
N PHE A 410 -2.31 5.63 0.84
CA PHE A 410 -2.29 4.98 2.16
C PHE A 410 -3.56 5.34 2.93
N THR A 411 -4.54 4.44 2.94
CA THR A 411 -5.79 4.64 3.67
C THR A 411 -5.62 4.35 5.16
N THR A 412 -6.27 5.13 6.01
CA THR A 412 -6.18 4.99 7.47
C THR A 412 -7.43 5.51 8.18
N GLY A 413 -7.91 4.77 9.18
CA GLY A 413 -8.99 5.20 10.06
C GLY A 413 -8.53 5.87 11.35
N ARG A 414 -7.25 5.68 11.72
CA ARG A 414 -6.68 6.12 13.00
C ARG A 414 -5.49 7.08 12.87
N GLY A 415 -4.88 7.13 11.68
CA GLY A 415 -3.69 7.91 11.40
C GLY A 415 -2.40 7.14 11.66
N THR A 416 -1.47 7.20 10.71
CA THR A 416 -0.15 6.56 10.79
C THR A 416 0.91 7.55 10.32
N PRO A 417 1.82 8.03 11.18
CA PRO A 417 2.87 8.99 10.83
C PRO A 417 4.05 8.28 10.15
N PHE A 418 3.81 7.71 8.97
CA PHE A 418 4.79 6.98 8.17
C PHE A 418 4.73 7.47 6.72
N GLY A 419 5.88 7.55 6.05
CA GLY A 419 6.02 7.77 4.62
C GLY A 419 7.10 6.85 4.04
N ALA A 420 6.89 6.35 2.82
CA ALA A 420 7.85 5.60 2.04
C ALA A 420 8.78 6.55 1.26
N PRO A 421 9.83 6.04 0.58
CA PRO A 421 10.64 6.86 -0.33
C PRO A 421 9.80 7.50 -1.45
N ALA A 422 8.85 6.77 -2.02
CA ALA A 422 7.84 7.35 -2.92
C ALA A 422 6.85 8.23 -2.14
N PRO A 423 6.40 9.39 -2.68
CA PRO A 423 5.37 10.21 -2.09
C PRO A 423 4.20 9.39 -1.58
N THR A 424 3.83 9.57 -0.31
CA THR A 424 2.79 8.77 0.35
C THR A 424 1.63 9.66 0.74
N LEU A 425 0.51 9.57 0.02
CA LEU A 425 -0.72 10.29 0.33
C LEU A 425 -1.48 9.55 1.43
N LYS A 426 -1.84 10.26 2.50
CA LYS A 426 -2.67 9.74 3.59
C LYS A 426 -4.13 10.06 3.35
N LEU A 427 -4.96 9.00 3.26
CA LEU A 427 -6.40 9.11 3.04
C LEU A 427 -7.13 8.68 4.31
N SER A 428 -7.90 9.60 4.91
CA SER A 428 -8.71 9.27 6.09
C SER A 428 -10.02 8.59 5.68
N THR A 429 -10.44 7.62 6.48
CA THR A 429 -11.74 6.94 6.33
C THR A 429 -12.91 7.76 6.88
N ASN A 430 -12.61 8.78 7.69
CA ASN A 430 -13.59 9.60 8.40
C ASN A 430 -13.09 11.05 8.55
N SER A 431 -14.03 12.01 8.50
CA SER A 431 -13.72 13.45 8.56
C SER A 431 -13.14 13.87 9.91
N ARG A 432 -13.52 13.20 11.00
CA ARG A 432 -12.96 13.49 12.33
C ARG A 432 -11.44 13.31 12.36
N LEU A 433 -10.91 12.27 11.74
CA LEU A 433 -9.48 12.05 11.63
C LEU A 433 -8.82 13.15 10.78
N ALA A 434 -9.42 13.49 9.63
CA ALA A 434 -8.92 14.54 8.74
C ALA A 434 -8.85 15.89 9.47
N GLU A 435 -9.87 16.25 10.21
CA GLU A 435 -9.94 17.49 11.01
C GLU A 435 -8.90 17.51 12.14
N ASN A 436 -8.77 16.41 12.88
CA ASN A 436 -7.85 16.32 14.02
C ASN A 436 -6.38 16.21 13.58
N LYS A 437 -6.09 15.74 12.37
CA LYS A 437 -4.74 15.49 11.84
C LYS A 437 -4.48 16.20 10.52
N LYS A 438 -4.94 17.45 10.38
CA LYS A 438 -4.81 18.27 9.15
C LYS A 438 -3.41 18.29 8.55
N GLY A 439 -2.36 18.29 9.37
CA GLY A 439 -0.98 18.21 8.88
C GLY A 439 -0.47 16.79 8.60
N GLY A 440 -1.30 15.76 8.66
CA GLY A 440 -0.93 14.35 8.42
C GLY A 440 -1.86 13.61 7.47
N ILE A 441 -2.94 14.26 7.02
CA ILE A 441 -3.93 13.70 6.08
C ILE A 441 -3.97 14.59 4.84
N ASP A 442 -3.92 13.97 3.68
CA ASP A 442 -3.96 14.61 2.36
C ASP A 442 -5.37 14.60 1.76
N PHE A 443 -6.16 13.58 2.09
CA PHE A 443 -7.49 13.36 1.50
C PHE A 443 -8.49 12.87 2.56
N ASP A 444 -9.67 13.47 2.57
CA ASP A 444 -10.79 13.05 3.41
C ASP A 444 -11.83 12.27 2.58
N ALA A 445 -12.04 10.98 2.92
CA ALA A 445 -13.09 10.16 2.36
C ALA A 445 -14.34 10.10 3.27
N GLY A 446 -14.33 10.77 4.43
CA GLY A 446 -15.46 10.84 5.36
C GLY A 446 -16.76 11.31 4.74
N PRO A 447 -16.80 12.31 3.83
CA PRO A 447 -18.05 12.77 3.19
C PRO A 447 -18.87 11.67 2.50
N ILE A 448 -18.27 10.52 2.18
CA ILE A 448 -19.00 9.37 1.61
C ILE A 448 -20.11 8.89 2.56
N VAL A 449 -19.89 8.87 3.88
CA VAL A 449 -20.93 8.49 4.84
C VAL A 449 -22.03 9.56 4.98
N GLU A 450 -21.77 10.78 4.47
CA GLU A 450 -22.72 11.90 4.46
C GLU A 450 -23.49 11.99 3.13
N GLY A 451 -23.17 11.12 2.15
CA GLY A 451 -23.90 11.01 0.89
C GLY A 451 -23.09 11.39 -0.36
N GLU A 452 -21.79 11.71 -0.25
CA GLU A 452 -20.93 11.82 -1.42
C GLU A 452 -20.85 10.46 -2.12
N SER A 453 -20.96 10.45 -3.45
CA SER A 453 -20.79 9.20 -4.20
C SER A 453 -19.31 8.74 -4.20
N ILE A 454 -19.09 7.42 -4.24
CA ILE A 454 -17.73 6.87 -4.38
C ILE A 454 -17.07 7.37 -5.69
N ASP A 455 -17.85 7.55 -6.76
CA ASP A 455 -17.37 8.08 -8.03
C ASP A 455 -16.87 9.52 -7.90
N ASP A 456 -17.55 10.39 -7.17
CA ASP A 456 -17.14 11.79 -6.99
C ASP A 456 -15.92 11.88 -6.05
N ALA A 457 -15.89 11.09 -4.99
CA ALA A 457 -14.71 10.96 -4.13
C ALA A 457 -13.48 10.47 -4.93
N ALA A 458 -13.65 9.47 -5.80
CA ALA A 458 -12.58 8.96 -6.65
C ALA A 458 -12.09 9.99 -7.69
N LYS A 459 -12.97 10.82 -8.26
CA LYS A 459 -12.58 11.93 -9.14
C LYS A 459 -11.74 12.98 -8.39
N ARG A 460 -12.15 13.35 -7.17
CA ARG A 460 -11.35 14.24 -6.30
C ARG A 460 -9.98 13.64 -6.00
N LEU A 461 -9.93 12.33 -5.73
CA LEU A 461 -8.68 11.63 -5.47
C LEU A 461 -7.78 11.58 -6.72
N LEU A 462 -8.34 11.33 -7.90
CA LEU A 462 -7.59 11.35 -9.16
C LEU A 462 -6.99 12.75 -9.41
N GLN A 463 -7.78 13.81 -9.21
CA GLN A 463 -7.29 15.18 -9.31
C GLN A 463 -6.13 15.45 -8.36
N LEU A 464 -6.24 15.02 -7.08
CA LEU A 464 -5.17 15.16 -6.11
C LEU A 464 -3.90 14.38 -6.52
N VAL A 465 -4.05 13.16 -7.03
CA VAL A 465 -2.92 12.35 -7.53
C VAL A 465 -2.21 13.07 -8.69
N ILE A 466 -2.95 13.66 -9.63
CA ILE A 466 -2.37 14.46 -10.72
C ILE A 466 -1.65 15.71 -10.17
N GLU A 467 -2.20 16.38 -9.17
CA GLU A 467 -1.54 17.51 -8.52
C GLU A 467 -0.22 17.10 -7.87
N VAL A 468 -0.18 15.94 -7.19
CA VAL A 468 1.04 15.39 -6.59
C VAL A 468 2.05 14.98 -7.67
N ALA A 469 1.59 14.39 -8.77
CA ALA A 469 2.44 14.08 -9.92
C ALA A 469 3.01 15.36 -10.57
N ASN A 470 2.26 16.47 -10.54
CA ASN A 470 2.73 17.79 -10.97
C ASN A 470 3.72 18.47 -10.03
N GLY A 471 4.02 17.87 -8.86
CA GLY A 471 5.00 18.38 -7.91
C GLY A 471 4.44 18.90 -6.58
N LYS A 472 3.11 18.81 -6.35
CA LYS A 472 2.55 19.10 -5.03
C LYS A 472 3.09 18.11 -4.01
N GLU A 473 3.64 18.61 -2.91
CA GLU A 473 4.11 17.78 -1.80
C GLU A 473 2.95 17.21 -1.00
N THR A 474 3.10 15.94 -0.63
CA THR A 474 2.23 15.28 0.35
C THR A 474 2.53 15.72 1.77
N GLN A 475 1.62 15.47 2.73
CA GLN A 475 1.88 15.77 4.13
C GLN A 475 3.04 14.96 4.71
N THR A 476 3.29 13.76 4.19
CA THR A 476 4.45 12.96 4.61
C THR A 476 5.76 13.55 4.13
N GLU A 477 5.83 14.07 2.90
CA GLU A 477 7.00 14.77 2.37
C GLU A 477 7.30 16.06 3.16
N LYS A 478 6.30 16.89 3.40
CA LYS A 478 6.44 18.13 4.21
C LYS A 478 6.97 17.89 5.61
N ARG A 479 6.75 16.69 6.16
CA ARG A 479 7.22 16.28 7.49
C ARG A 479 8.54 15.53 7.47
N GLY A 480 9.09 15.26 6.28
CA GLY A 480 10.31 14.48 6.12
C GLY A 480 10.15 13.00 6.47
N TYR A 481 8.93 12.46 6.42
CA TYR A 481 8.69 11.06 6.69
C TYR A 481 9.04 10.22 5.46
N ARG A 482 10.20 9.57 5.51
CA ARG A 482 10.70 8.69 4.45
C ARG A 482 11.47 7.55 5.10
N SER A 483 10.90 6.37 5.11
CA SER A 483 11.51 5.19 5.74
C SER A 483 11.38 3.98 4.83
N ILE A 484 12.32 3.06 4.93
CA ILE A 484 12.26 1.74 4.33
C ILE A 484 12.28 0.66 5.41
N SER A 485 11.76 -0.50 5.07
CA SER A 485 11.97 -1.74 5.80
C SER A 485 12.02 -2.90 4.83
N ILE A 486 12.93 -3.83 5.09
CA ILE A 486 13.19 -4.97 4.20
C ILE A 486 12.57 -6.21 4.82
N PHE A 487 11.84 -6.98 4.01
CA PHE A 487 11.27 -8.26 4.44
C PHE A 487 12.37 -9.28 4.67
N LYS A 488 12.34 -9.92 5.84
CA LYS A 488 13.27 -10.98 6.19
C LYS A 488 12.64 -11.95 7.20
N ASP A 489 13.09 -13.16 7.21
CA ASP A 489 12.65 -14.22 8.11
C ASP A 489 13.80 -14.95 8.85
N GLY A 490 15.02 -14.84 8.34
CA GLY A 490 16.19 -15.44 8.95
C GLY A 490 16.77 -14.62 10.11
N VAL A 491 17.75 -15.21 10.80
CA VAL A 491 18.52 -14.53 11.84
C VAL A 491 19.66 -13.73 11.20
N VAL A 492 20.17 -12.75 11.95
CA VAL A 492 21.44 -12.08 11.67
C VAL A 492 22.53 -12.83 12.44
N LEU A 493 23.62 -13.19 11.77
CA LEU A 493 24.74 -13.96 12.31
C LEU A 493 25.73 -13.09 13.11
#